data_cbb71da6897a752367b2e3d9b35cca2e
#
_entry.id   cbb71da6897a752367b2e3d9b35cca2e
#
_cell.length_a   1.000
_cell.length_b   1.000
_cell.length_c   1.000
_cell.angle_alpha   90.00
_cell.angle_beta   90.00
_cell.angle_gamma   90.00
#
_symmetry.space_group_name_H-M   'P 1'
#
loop_
_entity.id
_entity.type
_entity.pdbx_description
1 polymer ?
#
loop_
_entity_poly.entity_id
_entity_poly.type
_entity_poly.pdbx_seq_one_letter_code
_entity_poly.pdbx_strand_id
1 'polypeptide(L)'
;MKIKLVAWIGMALFSLASSCRDGEVRTWIVASQTRACTGVGRQICYMVREKGSEPWQYFYDTIDGFDYRPGYEYTLSVRVRRVENPPMDASDLSYELVEILRQEKKESEGLPPERDDL
;
A
#
# COMPACT_ATOMS: atom_id res chain seq x y z
N MET A 1 -42.87 34.09 28.52
CA MET A 1 -42.36 33.74 27.92
C MET A 1 -41.15 33.66 27.90
N LYS A 2 -40.54 33.15 27.92
CA LYS A 2 -39.49 33.05 27.88
C LYS A 2 -38.79 32.27 27.17
N ILE A 3 -38.11 32.25 26.76
CA ILE A 3 -37.41 31.66 25.97
C ILE A 3 -36.28 31.20 26.31
N LYS A 4 -35.91 30.46 26.27
CA LYS A 4 -34.89 29.93 26.48
C LYS A 4 -33.98 29.70 25.66
N LEU A 5 -33.29 29.81 25.50
CA LEU A 5 -32.34 29.68 24.80
C LEU A 5 -31.47 28.75 24.98
N VAL A 6 -31.27 28.05 24.54
CA VAL A 6 -30.49 27.16 24.58
C VAL A 6 -29.39 27.25 23.98
N ALA A 7 -28.63 27.40 24.23
CA ALA A 7 -27.54 27.52 23.66
C ALA A 7 -26.83 26.50 23.72
N TRP A 8 -26.71 25.75 23.01
CA TRP A 8 -25.92 24.83 23.15
C TRP A 8 -25.00 24.81 22.25
N ILE A 9 -24.18 24.52 22.32
CA ILE A 9 -23.16 24.52 21.69
C ILE A 9 -22.60 23.39 21.45
N GLY A 10 -22.67 22.86 20.77
CA GLY A 10 -22.22 21.80 20.49
C GLY A 10 -20.96 21.80 20.02
N MET A 11 -20.15 21.86 20.37
CA MET A 11 -19.03 21.92 19.92
C MET A 11 -18.30 20.84 19.71
N ALA A 12 -18.33 20.26 18.94
CA ALA A 12 -17.66 19.23 18.56
C ALA A 12 -16.37 19.42 18.30
N LEU A 13 -15.68 19.20 18.86
CA LEU A 13 -14.47 19.36 18.58
C LEU A 13 -13.80 18.31 18.25
N PHE A 14 -13.37 18.01 17.37
CA PHE A 14 -12.65 16.98 17.05
C PHE A 14 -11.42 17.25 16.76
N SER A 15 -10.67 16.84 17.17
CA SER A 15 -9.49 17.00 16.93
C SER A 15 -9.00 16.11 16.14
N LEU A 16 -8.67 16.21 15.23
CA LEU A 16 -8.16 15.39 14.43
C LEU A 16 -6.82 15.27 14.61
N ALA A 17 -6.42 14.66 15.20
CA ALA A 17 -5.14 14.48 15.41
C ALA A 17 -4.55 13.81 14.44
N SER A 18 -4.33 14.17 13.55
CA SER A 18 -3.79 13.52 12.58
C SER A 18 -2.49 13.25 12.82
N SER A 19 -2.12 12.39 13.04
CA SER A 19 -0.88 12.16 13.23
C SER A 19 -0.22 11.75 12.17
N CYS A 20 0.08 12.38 11.37
CA CYS A 20 0.70 11.93 10.32
C CYS A 20 2.05 11.57 10.56
N ARG A 21 2.57 11.62 11.58
CA ARG A 21 3.84 11.32 11.71
C ARG A 21 4.09 9.94 11.41
N ASP A 22 3.26 9.06 11.43
CA ASP A 22 3.55 7.70 11.18
C ASP A 22 3.39 7.34 9.72
N GLY A 23 3.50 8.24 8.86
CA GLY A 23 3.40 7.94 7.44
C GLY A 23 1.97 7.95 6.96
N GLU A 24 1.75 7.55 5.73
CA GLU A 24 0.44 7.61 5.19
C GLU A 24 -0.03 6.23 4.79
N VAL A 25 -1.29 5.97 4.86
CA VAL A 25 -1.85 4.67 4.54
C VAL A 25 -2.43 4.74 3.13
N ARG A 26 -2.06 3.78 2.31
CA ARG A 26 -2.53 3.73 0.93
C ARG A 26 -3.13 2.38 0.64
N THR A 27 -4.00 2.32 -0.34
CA THR A 27 -4.61 1.07 -0.77
C THR A 27 -3.94 0.62 -2.04
N TRP A 28 -3.43 -0.60 -2.03
CA TRP A 28 -2.75 -1.15 -3.20
C TRP A 28 -3.38 -2.47 -3.59
N ILE A 29 -3.37 -2.76 -4.89
CA ILE A 29 -3.77 -4.05 -5.42
C ILE A 29 -2.48 -4.75 -5.79
N VAL A 30 -2.28 -5.97 -5.30
CA VAL A 30 -1.09 -6.76 -5.61
C VAL A 30 -1.51 -7.90 -6.50
N ALA A 31 -0.84 -8.05 -7.61
CA ALA A 31 -1.24 -9.02 -8.61
C ALA A 31 -1.01 -10.45 -8.14
N SER A 32 -1.70 -11.36 -8.76
CA SER A 32 -1.59 -12.76 -8.39
C SER A 32 -0.30 -13.41 -8.87
N GLN A 33 0.50 -12.72 -9.63
CA GLN A 33 1.78 -13.23 -10.08
C GLN A 33 2.85 -12.18 -9.91
N THR A 34 4.05 -12.62 -9.63
CA THR A 34 5.20 -11.73 -9.54
C THR A 34 5.90 -11.72 -10.88
N ARG A 35 6.87 -10.86 -11.04
CA ARG A 35 7.65 -10.79 -12.27
C ARG A 35 9.12 -10.60 -11.93
N ALA A 36 9.97 -11.15 -12.75
CA ALA A 36 11.40 -10.93 -12.57
C ALA A 36 11.70 -9.47 -12.87
N CYS A 37 12.57 -8.87 -12.11
CA CYS A 37 12.93 -7.47 -12.29
C CYS A 37 14.38 -7.29 -11.92
N THR A 38 14.93 -6.13 -12.20
CA THR A 38 16.31 -5.84 -11.92
C THR A 38 16.40 -4.58 -11.08
N GLY A 39 16.82 -4.72 -9.86
CA GLY A 39 17.06 -3.57 -9.00
C GLY A 39 18.53 -3.60 -8.73
N VAL A 40 18.93 -3.95 -7.54
CA VAL A 40 20.31 -4.16 -7.23
C VAL A 40 20.54 -5.62 -7.57
N GLY A 41 20.59 -5.97 -8.81
CA GLY A 41 20.71 -7.36 -9.24
C GLY A 41 19.34 -7.91 -9.60
N ARG A 42 19.29 -9.16 -10.00
CA ARG A 42 18.03 -9.77 -10.40
C ARG A 42 17.22 -10.10 -9.18
N GLN A 43 15.94 -9.89 -9.24
CA GLN A 43 15.08 -10.20 -8.11
C GLN A 43 13.66 -10.43 -8.59
N ILE A 44 12.79 -10.77 -7.70
CA ILE A 44 11.38 -10.99 -8.00
C ILE A 44 10.62 -9.81 -7.43
N CYS A 45 9.81 -9.18 -8.23
CA CYS A 45 9.04 -8.03 -7.80
C CYS A 45 7.57 -8.34 -7.75
N TYR A 46 6.86 -7.78 -6.78
CA TYR A 46 5.42 -7.78 -6.80
C TYR A 46 4.97 -6.82 -7.90
N MET A 47 3.81 -7.05 -8.46
CA MET A 47 3.21 -6.13 -9.40
C MET A 47 2.07 -5.45 -8.68
N VAL A 48 2.10 -4.14 -8.57
CA VAL A 48 1.12 -3.41 -7.79
C VAL A 48 0.51 -2.26 -8.55
N ARG A 49 -0.67 -1.84 -8.14
CA ARG A 49 -1.29 -0.63 -8.68
C ARG A 49 -2.26 -0.11 -7.63
N GLU A 50 -2.60 1.16 -7.72
CA GLU A 50 -3.50 1.72 -6.72
C GLU A 50 -4.94 1.63 -7.17
N LYS A 51 -5.21 1.65 -8.44
CA LYS A 51 -6.57 1.53 -8.94
C LYS A 51 -6.63 0.49 -10.03
N GLY A 52 -7.76 -0.17 -10.12
CA GLY A 52 -7.87 -1.25 -11.07
C GLY A 52 -7.69 -0.85 -12.51
N SER A 53 -7.83 0.44 -12.85
CA SER A 53 -7.66 0.85 -14.23
C SER A 53 -6.25 1.30 -14.52
N GLU A 54 -5.38 1.34 -13.56
CA GLU A 54 -4.02 1.82 -13.79
C GLU A 54 -3.13 0.67 -14.21
N PRO A 55 -2.06 0.94 -14.91
CA PRO A 55 -1.15 -0.12 -15.29
C PRO A 55 -0.43 -0.68 -14.08
N TRP A 56 -0.06 -1.93 -14.15
CA TRP A 56 0.70 -2.54 -13.07
C TRP A 56 2.12 -1.98 -13.06
N GLN A 57 2.66 -1.83 -11.87
CA GLN A 57 4.01 -1.33 -11.71
C GLN A 57 4.85 -2.30 -10.93
N TYR A 58 6.11 -2.37 -11.25
CA TYR A 58 7.04 -3.22 -10.53
C TYR A 58 7.30 -2.61 -9.16
N PHE A 59 7.17 -3.42 -8.13
CA PHE A 59 7.42 -2.95 -6.78
C PHE A 59 8.64 -3.69 -6.28
N TYR A 60 9.72 -2.98 -6.05
CA TYR A 60 11.01 -3.59 -5.76
C TYR A 60 11.28 -3.83 -4.28
N ASP A 61 10.45 -3.33 -3.41
CA ASP A 61 10.68 -3.51 -1.98
C ASP A 61 9.80 -4.60 -1.42
N THR A 62 9.79 -4.77 -0.14
CA THR A 62 8.94 -5.73 0.52
C THR A 62 7.90 -4.99 1.34
N ILE A 63 6.84 -5.67 1.70
CA ILE A 63 5.80 -5.12 2.55
C ILE A 63 5.85 -5.93 3.82
N ASP A 64 6.25 -5.31 4.92
CA ASP A 64 6.42 -6.01 6.18
C ASP A 64 5.08 -6.54 6.65
N GLY A 65 5.06 -7.78 7.06
CA GLY A 65 3.83 -8.39 7.57
C GLY A 65 2.97 -9.02 6.50
N PHE A 66 3.32 -8.89 5.23
CA PHE A 66 2.51 -9.42 4.16
C PHE A 66 3.06 -10.78 3.72
N ASP A 67 2.21 -11.80 3.76
CA ASP A 67 2.59 -13.13 3.40
C ASP A 67 1.99 -13.42 2.05
N TYR A 68 2.71 -13.19 1.00
CA TYR A 68 2.21 -13.30 -0.37
C TYR A 68 2.07 -14.74 -0.80
N ARG A 69 0.98 -15.06 -1.48
CA ARG A 69 0.79 -16.37 -2.06
C ARG A 69 0.47 -16.23 -3.52
N PRO A 70 1.22 -16.87 -4.41
CA PRO A 70 0.92 -16.80 -5.83
C PRO A 70 -0.47 -17.37 -6.11
N GLY A 71 -1.12 -16.83 -7.09
CA GLY A 71 -2.45 -17.27 -7.45
C GLY A 71 -3.57 -16.46 -6.83
N TYR A 72 -3.23 -15.55 -5.93
CA TYR A 72 -4.23 -14.70 -5.30
C TYR A 72 -3.96 -13.24 -5.60
N GLU A 73 -5.01 -12.49 -5.92
CA GLU A 73 -4.87 -11.06 -6.08
C GLU A 73 -5.32 -10.43 -4.78
N TYR A 74 -4.53 -9.52 -4.24
CA TYR A 74 -4.81 -8.94 -2.93
C TYR A 74 -5.13 -7.47 -3.06
N THR A 75 -5.99 -6.96 -2.19
CA THR A 75 -6.14 -5.52 -2.00
C THR A 75 -5.71 -5.27 -0.57
N LEU A 76 -4.70 -4.46 -0.42
CA LEU A 76 -4.07 -4.24 0.87
C LEU A 76 -4.15 -2.80 1.29
N SER A 77 -4.19 -2.59 2.59
CA SER A 77 -3.99 -1.27 3.15
C SER A 77 -2.55 -1.28 3.66
N VAL A 78 -1.74 -0.39 3.15
CA VAL A 78 -0.30 -0.39 3.42
C VAL A 78 0.11 0.96 3.99
N ARG A 79 0.93 0.95 5.03
CA ARG A 79 1.44 2.19 5.61
C ARG A 79 2.81 2.45 5.03
N VAL A 80 3.00 3.63 4.48
CA VAL A 80 4.25 4.02 3.85
C VAL A 80 4.94 5.01 4.76
N ARG A 81 6.15 4.74 5.18
CA ARG A 81 6.90 5.60 6.07
C ARG A 81 8.22 5.97 5.47
N ARG A 82 8.73 7.13 5.86
CA ARG A 82 10.04 7.53 5.41
C ARG A 82 11.06 7.05 6.41
N VAL A 83 12.12 6.46 5.95
CA VAL A 83 13.16 5.92 6.79
C VAL A 83 14.27 6.96 6.86
N GLU A 84 14.70 7.32 8.04
CA GLU A 84 15.79 8.25 8.19
C GLU A 84 17.10 7.52 8.10
N ASN A 85 18.04 8.06 7.39
CA ASN A 85 19.37 7.48 7.26
C ASN A 85 19.30 6.05 6.74
N PRO A 86 18.70 5.79 5.61
CA PRO A 86 18.63 4.43 5.13
C PRO A 86 20.02 3.92 4.73
N PRO A 87 20.21 2.62 4.76
CA PRO A 87 21.45 2.06 4.28
C PRO A 87 21.68 2.41 2.82
N MET A 88 22.93 2.36 2.38
CA MET A 88 23.26 2.83 1.10
C MET A 88 22.46 2.22 -0.02
N ASP A 89 22.22 1.11 -0.22
CA ASP A 89 21.48 0.58 -1.32
C ASP A 89 20.01 0.33 -1.02
N ALA A 90 19.47 0.97 -0.03
CA ALA A 90 18.09 0.73 0.36
C ALA A 90 17.22 1.92 0.05
N SER A 91 15.94 1.68 -0.11
CA SER A 91 14.99 2.73 -0.33
C SER A 91 14.87 3.58 0.92
N ASP A 92 14.50 4.83 0.76
CA ASP A 92 14.26 5.67 1.92
C ASP A 92 12.81 5.56 2.35
N LEU A 93 12.06 4.59 1.83
CA LEU A 93 10.69 4.34 2.25
C LEU A 93 10.56 2.93 2.76
N SER A 94 9.70 2.74 3.72
CA SER A 94 9.38 1.41 4.19
C SER A 94 7.89 1.20 4.09
N TYR A 95 7.47 -0.05 3.97
CA TYR A 95 6.10 -0.40 3.72
C TYR A 95 5.66 -1.46 4.71
N GLU A 96 4.50 -1.25 5.32
CA GLU A 96 4.02 -2.16 6.33
C GLU A 96 2.56 -2.48 6.08
N LEU A 97 2.21 -3.74 6.15
CA LEU A 97 0.82 -4.14 5.94
C LEU A 97 -0.01 -3.69 7.13
N VAL A 98 -1.07 -2.95 6.86
CA VAL A 98 -2.01 -2.58 7.89
C VAL A 98 -3.14 -3.60 7.93
N GLU A 99 -3.65 -3.96 6.74
CA GLU A 99 -4.78 -4.87 6.71
C GLU A 99 -4.94 -5.44 5.32
N ILE A 100 -5.37 -6.68 5.20
CA ILE A 100 -5.72 -7.26 3.91
C ILE A 100 -7.21 -6.97 3.74
N LEU A 101 -7.53 -6.10 2.79
CA LEU A 101 -8.90 -5.74 2.56
C LEU A 101 -9.62 -6.77 1.70
N ARG A 102 -8.89 -7.47 0.85
CA ARG A 102 -9.50 -8.45 -0.03
C ARG A 102 -8.44 -9.41 -0.50
N GLN A 103 -8.79 -10.66 -0.65
CA GLN A 103 -7.89 -11.68 -1.16
C GLN A 103 -8.75 -12.59 -2.02
N GLU A 104 -8.45 -12.65 -3.32
CA GLU A 104 -9.23 -13.44 -4.24
C GLU A 104 -8.36 -14.36 -5.03
N LYS A 105 -8.76 -15.61 -5.18
CA LYS A 105 -8.01 -16.53 -5.99
C LYS A 105 -8.39 -16.24 -7.42
N LYS A 106 -7.52 -15.65 -8.18
CA LYS A 106 -7.79 -15.34 -9.57
C LYS A 106 -6.50 -14.97 -10.27
N GLU A 107 -6.51 -14.96 -11.56
CA GLU A 107 -5.37 -14.51 -12.30
C GLU A 107 -5.54 -13.06 -12.61
N SER A 108 -4.57 -12.26 -12.28
CA SER A 108 -4.64 -10.82 -12.54
C SER A 108 -4.48 -10.59 -14.03
N GLU A 109 -5.19 -9.60 -14.54
CA GLU A 109 -5.15 -9.32 -15.97
C GLU A 109 -4.30 -8.10 -16.25
N GLY A 110 -3.79 -8.02 -17.43
CA GLY A 110 -3.01 -6.86 -17.83
C GLY A 110 -1.57 -6.86 -17.36
N LEU A 111 -1.09 -7.98 -16.86
CA LEU A 111 0.29 -8.02 -16.40
C LEU A 111 1.23 -8.04 -17.61
N PRO A 112 2.41 -7.44 -17.45
CA PRO A 112 3.38 -7.50 -18.53
C PRO A 112 3.89 -8.93 -18.68
N PRO A 113 4.42 -9.27 -19.83
CA PRO A 113 4.91 -10.63 -20.01
C PRO A 113 6.14 -10.89 -19.16
N GLU A 114 6.42 -12.15 -18.94
CA GLU A 114 7.60 -12.52 -18.21
C GLU A 114 8.80 -12.08 -19.03
N ARG A 115 9.82 -11.61 -18.36
CA ARG A 115 11.01 -11.16 -19.06
C ARG A 115 12.09 -12.20 -18.91
N ASP A 116 12.49 -12.76 -20.01
CA ASP A 116 13.50 -13.78 -19.96
C ASP A 116 14.90 -13.22 -20.05
N ASP A 117 15.03 -11.97 -20.35
CA ASP A 117 16.35 -11.39 -20.53
C ASP A 117 16.92 -10.81 -19.26
N LEU A 118 16.36 -11.06 -18.14
CA LEU A 118 16.87 -10.52 -16.88
C LEU A 118 17.77 -11.51 -16.17
#